data_765fd869a2513162b6e157518dace19d
#
_entry.id   765fd869a2513162b6e157518dace19d
#
_cell.length_a   1.000
_cell.length_b   1.000
_cell.length_c   1.000
_cell.angle_alpha   90.00
_cell.angle_beta   90.00
_cell.angle_gamma   90.00
#
_symmetry.space_group_name_H-M   'P 1'
#
loop_
_entity.id
_entity.type
_entity.pdbx_description
1 polymer ?
#
loop_
_entity_poly.entity_id
_entity_poly.type
_entity_poly.pdbx_seq_one_letter_code
_entity_poly.pdbx_strand_id
1 'polypeptide(L)'
;MDFSHRAVDLGGDPAKKLTLCYIGGMVRMERVSDYVLRPLAQDKALAVGNLAGAIGRIRDGALYNLSVEERTTMDEAVFDLIGGNCLLLFPGESVCLSFNTGTEEKRSVSEPENEPPLKGPRDSFVESIRTNTSLVRRRLRAPELKVRQHVVGRQSLTPAMVVYLDGIADPDTVKRVEEKLDAIDIDGVESAGNLEEYLTDASRTPFPLMP
;
A
#
# COMPACT_ATOMS: atom_id res chain seq x y z
N MET A 1 2.29 -3.68 -7.78
CA MET A 1 1.46 -4.11 -6.66
C MET A 1 2.13 -3.66 -5.36
N ASP A 2 1.44 -2.97 -4.50
CA ASP A 2 1.98 -2.38 -3.26
C ASP A 2 1.83 -3.29 -2.03
N PHE A 3 1.07 -4.40 -2.17
CA PHE A 3 1.03 -5.46 -1.16
C PHE A 3 2.36 -6.22 -1.15
N SER A 4 2.95 -6.34 0.04
CA SER A 4 4.22 -7.01 0.27
C SER A 4 4.06 -8.09 1.34
N HIS A 5 4.72 -9.21 1.13
CA HIS A 5 4.82 -10.27 2.13
C HIS A 5 6.28 -10.71 2.27
N ARG A 6 6.66 -11.10 3.47
CA ARG A 6 8.01 -11.52 3.78
C ARG A 6 8.00 -12.68 4.78
N ALA A 7 8.76 -13.73 4.49
CA ALA A 7 9.03 -14.78 5.45
C ALA A 7 10.01 -14.29 6.52
N VAL A 8 9.75 -14.64 7.78
CA VAL A 8 10.55 -14.29 8.95
C VAL A 8 10.77 -15.55 9.78
N ASP A 9 12.02 -15.83 10.13
CA ASP A 9 12.37 -16.96 10.98
C ASP A 9 12.21 -16.53 12.45
N LEU A 10 11.34 -17.20 13.18
CA LEU A 10 11.05 -16.88 14.58
C LEU A 10 12.26 -17.24 15.48
N GLY A 11 12.82 -16.24 16.15
CA GLY A 11 14.03 -16.42 16.98
C GLY A 11 15.25 -16.92 16.21
N GLY A 12 15.27 -16.74 14.90
CA GLY A 12 16.30 -17.25 14.01
C GLY A 12 16.21 -18.76 13.72
N ASP A 13 15.09 -19.41 14.05
CA ASP A 13 14.85 -20.84 13.77
C ASP A 13 14.24 -21.02 12.38
N PRO A 14 14.97 -21.58 11.38
CA PRO A 14 14.47 -21.78 10.03
C PRO A 14 13.26 -22.74 9.92
N ALA A 15 13.03 -23.57 10.94
CA ALA A 15 11.88 -24.48 11.00
C ALA A 15 10.58 -23.74 11.37
N LYS A 16 10.67 -22.54 11.92
CA LYS A 16 9.54 -21.73 12.39
C LYS A 16 9.40 -20.47 11.58
N LYS A 17 8.98 -20.62 10.33
CA LYS A 17 8.76 -19.50 9.42
C LYS A 17 7.38 -18.89 9.62
N LEU A 18 7.35 -17.60 9.85
CA LEU A 18 6.15 -16.78 9.89
C LEU A 18 6.07 -15.94 8.60
N THR A 19 4.88 -15.43 8.29
CA THR A 19 4.71 -14.52 7.15
C THR A 19 4.27 -13.16 7.66
N LEU A 20 5.08 -12.14 7.41
CA LEU A 20 4.73 -10.75 7.64
C LEU A 20 4.11 -10.18 6.37
N CYS A 21 2.92 -9.56 6.49
CA CYS A 21 2.21 -8.92 5.39
C CYS A 21 2.00 -7.43 5.69
N TYR A 22 2.15 -6.58 4.69
CA TYR A 22 1.89 -5.14 4.79
C TYR A 22 1.65 -4.51 3.43
N ILE A 23 1.07 -3.30 3.42
CA ILE A 23 0.92 -2.50 2.21
C ILE A 23 2.01 -1.41 2.22
N GLY A 24 2.86 -1.42 1.18
CA GLY A 24 3.93 -0.43 1.00
C GLY A 24 3.35 0.99 0.92
N GLY A 25 3.99 1.94 1.61
CA GLY A 25 3.51 3.32 1.71
C GLY A 25 2.42 3.55 2.77
N MET A 26 1.74 2.51 3.25
CA MET A 26 0.77 2.61 4.35
C MET A 26 1.41 2.41 5.72
N VAL A 27 2.54 1.71 5.78
CA VAL A 27 3.28 1.41 7.00
C VAL A 27 4.57 2.23 7.09
N ARG A 28 5.02 2.53 8.30
CA ARG A 28 6.38 3.04 8.56
C ARG A 28 7.34 1.86 8.62
N MET A 29 8.22 1.75 7.62
CA MET A 29 9.16 0.64 7.52
C MET A 29 10.11 0.57 8.72
N GLU A 30 10.47 1.70 9.30
CA GLU A 30 11.28 1.76 10.53
C GLU A 30 10.53 1.08 11.69
N ARG A 31 9.23 1.35 11.86
CA ARG A 31 8.41 0.68 12.89
C ARG A 31 8.31 -0.81 12.65
N VAL A 32 8.07 -1.23 11.41
CA VAL A 32 8.02 -2.65 11.04
C VAL A 32 9.37 -3.33 11.32
N SER A 33 10.47 -2.68 10.94
CA SER A 33 11.81 -3.24 11.14
C SER A 33 12.19 -3.33 12.62
N ASP A 34 12.07 -2.22 13.36
CA ASP A 34 12.62 -2.11 14.70
C ASP A 34 11.72 -2.71 15.77
N TYR A 35 10.41 -2.61 15.61
CA TYR A 35 9.47 -3.08 16.65
C TYR A 35 8.83 -4.44 16.36
N VAL A 36 8.91 -4.94 15.12
CA VAL A 36 8.34 -6.25 14.76
C VAL A 36 9.42 -7.20 14.26
N LEU A 37 10.11 -6.88 13.16
CA LEU A 37 11.04 -7.83 12.52
C LEU A 37 12.25 -8.13 13.38
N ARG A 38 12.91 -7.10 13.92
CA ARG A 38 14.14 -7.29 14.70
C ARG A 38 13.89 -8.10 15.98
N PRO A 39 12.88 -7.81 16.80
CA PRO A 39 12.56 -8.63 17.96
C PRO A 39 12.17 -10.07 17.58
N LEU A 40 11.37 -10.28 16.54
CA LEU A 40 11.01 -11.61 16.07
C LEU A 40 12.21 -12.46 15.68
N ALA A 41 13.19 -11.86 15.00
CA ALA A 41 14.38 -12.58 14.55
C ALA A 41 15.42 -12.79 15.64
N GLN A 42 15.53 -11.88 16.62
CA GLN A 42 16.60 -11.89 17.62
C GLN A 42 16.21 -12.58 18.93
N ASP A 43 14.95 -12.57 19.30
CA ASP A 43 14.51 -13.15 20.57
C ASP A 43 14.33 -14.66 20.46
N LYS A 44 15.39 -15.39 20.84
CA LYS A 44 15.40 -16.86 20.87
C LYS A 44 14.34 -17.46 21.77
N ALA A 45 13.89 -16.73 22.81
CA ALA A 45 12.84 -17.21 23.70
C ALA A 45 11.50 -17.39 22.95
N LEU A 46 11.25 -16.61 21.91
CA LEU A 46 10.05 -16.76 21.07
C LEU A 46 10.04 -18.08 20.29
N ALA A 47 11.21 -18.61 19.96
CA ALA A 47 11.33 -19.89 19.25
C ALA A 47 11.15 -21.12 20.16
N VAL A 48 11.13 -20.95 21.50
CA VAL A 48 10.94 -22.06 22.43
C VAL A 48 9.50 -22.53 22.46
N GLY A 49 9.25 -23.82 22.29
CA GLY A 49 7.91 -24.42 22.29
C GLY A 49 7.22 -24.39 20.93
N ASN A 50 5.89 -24.35 20.92
CA ASN A 50 5.05 -24.34 19.72
C ASN A 50 4.67 -22.91 19.29
N LEU A 51 4.05 -22.78 18.11
CA LEU A 51 3.61 -21.49 17.57
C LEU A 51 2.50 -20.84 18.42
N ALA A 52 1.56 -21.63 18.94
CA ALA A 52 0.50 -21.11 19.83
C ALA A 52 1.09 -20.43 21.09
N GLY A 53 2.14 -21.03 21.68
CA GLY A 53 2.86 -20.42 22.80
C GLY A 53 3.62 -19.14 22.40
N ALA A 54 4.14 -19.07 21.17
CA ALA A 54 4.76 -17.86 20.66
C ALA A 54 3.74 -16.74 20.45
N ILE A 55 2.55 -17.03 19.93
CA ILE A 55 1.44 -16.09 19.78
C ILE A 55 1.11 -15.47 21.14
N GLY A 56 0.92 -16.30 22.18
CA GLY A 56 0.66 -15.82 23.54
C GLY A 56 1.73 -14.86 24.05
N ARG A 57 3.02 -15.22 23.91
CA ARG A 57 4.12 -14.35 24.36
C ARG A 57 4.18 -13.02 23.61
N ILE A 58 3.94 -13.05 22.30
CA ILE A 58 3.94 -11.83 21.48
C ILE A 58 2.78 -10.93 21.91
N ARG A 59 1.59 -11.49 22.10
CA ARG A 59 0.43 -10.77 22.62
C ARG A 59 0.69 -10.16 23.98
N ASP A 60 1.35 -10.89 24.88
CA ASP A 60 1.64 -10.48 26.24
C ASP A 60 2.82 -9.50 26.34
N GLY A 61 3.32 -8.99 25.21
CA GLY A 61 4.29 -7.89 25.14
C GLY A 61 5.73 -8.28 24.91
N ALA A 62 6.02 -9.47 24.36
CA ALA A 62 7.38 -9.85 23.99
C ALA A 62 7.95 -9.00 22.83
N LEU A 63 7.11 -8.34 22.06
CA LEU A 63 7.54 -7.35 21.06
C LEU A 63 7.35 -5.93 21.60
N TYR A 64 8.26 -5.04 21.23
CA TYR A 64 8.22 -3.63 21.67
C TYR A 64 7.10 -2.80 21.03
N ASN A 65 6.16 -3.42 20.33
CA ASN A 65 5.00 -2.73 19.81
C ASN A 65 3.93 -2.57 20.89
N LEU A 66 3.41 -1.36 21.00
CA LEU A 66 2.45 -0.97 22.04
C LEU A 66 1.04 -1.48 21.80
N SER A 67 0.70 -1.87 20.58
CA SER A 67 -0.65 -2.31 20.21
C SER A 67 -0.57 -3.55 19.33
N VAL A 68 -0.96 -4.68 19.91
CA VAL A 68 -1.08 -5.97 19.21
C VAL A 68 -2.52 -6.44 19.32
N GLU A 69 -3.16 -6.70 18.21
CA GLU A 69 -4.52 -7.20 18.17
C GLU A 69 -4.58 -8.55 17.47
N GLU A 70 -5.35 -9.48 18.04
CA GLU A 70 -5.61 -10.76 17.39
C GLU A 70 -6.75 -10.60 16.39
N ARG A 71 -6.56 -11.18 15.20
CA ARG A 71 -7.58 -11.27 14.16
C ARG A 71 -7.82 -12.72 13.81
N THR A 72 -9.09 -13.11 13.81
CA THR A 72 -9.53 -14.48 13.54
C THR A 72 -10.27 -14.59 12.24
N THR A 73 -10.66 -13.48 11.64
CA THR A 73 -11.36 -13.44 10.35
C THR A 73 -10.52 -12.77 9.29
N MET A 74 -10.71 -13.17 8.03
CA MET A 74 -10.01 -12.57 6.90
C MET A 74 -10.42 -11.10 6.71
N ASP A 75 -11.68 -10.77 6.95
CA ASP A 75 -12.21 -9.41 6.78
C ASP A 75 -11.54 -8.43 7.76
N GLU A 76 -11.38 -8.82 9.03
CA GLU A 76 -10.66 -8.02 10.01
C GLU A 76 -9.19 -7.83 9.62
N ALA A 77 -8.53 -8.91 9.17
CA ALA A 77 -7.14 -8.88 8.74
C ALA A 77 -6.94 -7.95 7.54
N VAL A 78 -7.82 -8.04 6.52
CA VAL A 78 -7.79 -7.18 5.34
C VAL A 78 -8.08 -5.74 5.71
N PHE A 79 -9.05 -5.49 6.60
CA PHE A 79 -9.36 -4.14 7.08
C PHE A 79 -8.15 -3.48 7.75
N ASP A 80 -7.43 -4.21 8.59
CA ASP A 80 -6.23 -3.73 9.26
C ASP A 80 -5.09 -3.43 8.28
N LEU A 81 -4.86 -4.31 7.30
CA LEU A 81 -3.87 -4.07 6.24
C LEU A 81 -4.15 -2.77 5.48
N ILE A 82 -5.41 -2.56 5.08
CA ILE A 82 -5.82 -1.34 4.38
C ILE A 82 -5.72 -0.12 5.30
N GLY A 83 -5.88 -0.33 6.61
CA GLY A 83 -5.68 0.70 7.64
C GLY A 83 -4.22 1.11 7.85
N GLY A 84 -3.26 0.35 7.30
CA GLY A 84 -1.83 0.61 7.45
C GLY A 84 -1.17 -0.18 8.59
N ASN A 85 -1.82 -1.22 9.07
CA ASN A 85 -1.20 -2.17 10.00
C ASN A 85 -0.33 -3.18 9.24
N CYS A 86 0.63 -3.79 9.90
CA CYS A 86 1.26 -5.01 9.41
C CYS A 86 0.66 -6.22 10.13
N LEU A 87 0.55 -7.33 9.40
CA LEU A 87 0.02 -8.59 9.92
C LEU A 87 1.12 -9.63 10.00
N LEU A 88 1.09 -10.42 11.06
CA LEU A 88 1.95 -11.58 11.23
C LEU A 88 1.08 -12.84 11.20
N LEU A 89 1.32 -13.69 10.20
CA LEU A 89 0.60 -14.94 9.98
C LEU A 89 1.42 -16.11 10.49
N PHE A 90 0.77 -17.04 11.15
CA PHE A 90 1.36 -18.24 11.73
C PHE A 90 0.89 -19.47 10.97
N PRO A 91 1.78 -20.26 10.37
CA PRO A 91 1.39 -21.46 9.62
C PRO A 91 0.63 -22.46 10.51
N GLY A 92 -0.54 -22.90 10.02
CA GLY A 92 -1.37 -23.87 10.73
C GLY A 92 -2.23 -23.30 11.86
N GLU A 93 -2.13 -22.01 12.14
CA GLU A 93 -3.00 -21.33 13.13
C GLU A 93 -4.10 -20.53 12.41
N SER A 94 -5.27 -20.45 13.05
CA SER A 94 -6.41 -19.67 12.53
C SER A 94 -6.41 -18.21 12.98
N VAL A 95 -5.32 -17.76 13.59
CA VAL A 95 -5.15 -16.43 14.17
C VAL A 95 -3.98 -15.73 13.50
N CYS A 96 -4.12 -14.44 13.23
CA CYS A 96 -3.02 -13.56 12.90
C CYS A 96 -2.89 -12.42 13.90
N LEU A 97 -1.70 -11.87 14.04
CA LEU A 97 -1.45 -10.70 14.88
C LEU A 97 -1.32 -9.45 14.02
N SER A 98 -2.06 -8.43 14.39
CA SER A 98 -2.07 -7.12 13.75
C SER A 98 -1.30 -6.12 14.61
N PHE A 99 -0.37 -5.40 13.99
CA PHE A 99 0.46 -4.39 14.65
C PHE A 99 0.21 -3.02 14.03
N ASN A 100 -0.07 -2.03 14.86
CA ASN A 100 -0.22 -0.66 14.39
C ASN A 100 1.13 -0.07 13.99
N THR A 101 1.41 -0.12 12.70
CA THR A 101 2.63 0.42 12.08
C THR A 101 2.34 1.55 11.11
N GLY A 102 1.11 2.03 11.07
CA GLY A 102 0.63 3.04 10.15
C GLY A 102 1.44 4.33 10.17
N THR A 103 1.52 4.97 9.02
CA THR A 103 2.07 6.30 8.89
C THR A 103 1.03 7.31 9.35
N GLU A 104 1.22 7.91 10.51
CA GLU A 104 0.55 9.16 10.86
C GLU A 104 1.28 10.33 10.21
N GLU A 105 1.28 10.41 8.90
CA GLU A 105 1.81 11.59 8.22
C GLU A 105 0.80 12.74 8.32
N LYS A 106 0.84 13.42 9.44
CA LYS A 106 0.13 14.70 9.63
C LYS A 106 0.90 15.90 9.08
N ARG A 107 2.09 15.74 8.45
CA ARG A 107 3.04 16.87 8.32
C ARG A 107 3.60 17.20 6.94
N SER A 108 3.18 16.58 5.84
CA SER A 108 3.76 16.96 4.52
C SER A 108 2.76 17.03 3.37
N VAL A 109 1.47 16.96 3.66
CA VAL A 109 0.47 17.24 2.62
C VAL A 109 0.27 18.75 2.64
N SER A 110 0.83 19.44 1.64
CA SER A 110 0.63 20.88 1.46
C SER A 110 -0.84 21.17 1.14
N GLU A 111 -1.30 22.33 1.58
CA GLU A 111 -2.59 22.84 1.13
C GLU A 111 -2.53 23.12 -0.38
N PRO A 112 -3.62 22.92 -1.13
CA PRO A 112 -3.66 23.27 -2.54
C PRO A 112 -3.38 24.78 -2.70
N GLU A 113 -2.37 25.13 -3.48
CA GLU A 113 -2.01 26.52 -3.71
C GLU A 113 -2.97 27.22 -4.68
N ASN A 114 -3.54 26.48 -5.64
CA ASN A 114 -4.33 27.04 -6.72
C ASN A 114 -5.84 27.08 -6.43
N GLU A 115 -6.38 26.10 -5.73
CA GLU A 115 -7.82 26.02 -5.41
C GLU A 115 -8.03 25.46 -3.98
N PRO A 116 -7.89 26.31 -2.93
CA PRO A 116 -8.14 25.84 -1.57
C PRO A 116 -9.64 25.52 -1.39
N PRO A 117 -9.98 24.29 -0.95
CA PRO A 117 -11.37 23.93 -0.75
C PRO A 117 -11.97 24.75 0.40
N LEU A 118 -13.13 25.37 0.14
CA LEU A 118 -13.88 26.14 1.14
C LEU A 118 -14.40 25.28 2.29
N LYS A 119 -14.66 23.99 2.01
CA LYS A 119 -15.07 22.97 2.99
C LYS A 119 -14.50 21.62 2.55
N GLY A 120 -13.85 20.89 3.47
CA GLY A 120 -13.32 19.55 3.21
C GLY A 120 -11.86 19.37 3.62
N PRO A 121 -11.32 18.17 3.41
CA PRO A 121 -9.92 17.90 3.70
C PRO A 121 -9.02 18.73 2.77
N ARG A 122 -7.94 19.25 3.32
CA ARG A 122 -7.00 20.14 2.62
C ARG A 122 -5.76 19.41 2.09
N ASP A 123 -5.81 18.09 1.98
CA ASP A 123 -4.72 17.30 1.44
C ASP A 123 -4.79 17.27 -0.09
N SER A 124 -3.74 17.70 -0.73
CA SER A 124 -3.51 17.65 -2.18
C SER A 124 -2.46 16.61 -2.55
N PHE A 125 -2.40 16.24 -3.81
CA PHE A 125 -1.31 15.44 -4.34
C PHE A 125 0.00 16.24 -4.29
N VAL A 126 1.08 15.49 -4.03
CA VAL A 126 2.45 15.99 -3.97
C VAL A 126 3.29 15.31 -5.07
N GLU A 127 4.56 15.68 -5.22
CA GLU A 127 5.44 15.14 -6.26
C GLU A 127 5.68 13.62 -6.12
N SER A 128 5.51 13.08 -4.92
CA SER A 128 5.72 11.66 -4.65
C SER A 128 4.49 10.83 -4.99
N ILE A 129 4.56 10.08 -6.09
CA ILE A 129 3.48 9.18 -6.52
C ILE A 129 3.10 8.13 -5.46
N ARG A 130 4.06 7.68 -4.64
CA ARG A 130 3.80 6.76 -3.52
C ARG A 130 2.97 7.42 -2.42
N THR A 131 3.28 8.66 -2.09
CA THR A 131 2.50 9.44 -1.13
C THR A 131 1.07 9.64 -1.64
N ASN A 132 0.91 9.99 -2.91
CA ASN A 132 -0.40 10.17 -3.54
C ASN A 132 -1.23 8.89 -3.52
N THR A 133 -0.62 7.75 -3.86
CA THR A 133 -1.29 6.44 -3.77
C THR A 133 -1.74 6.14 -2.33
N SER A 134 -0.89 6.45 -1.35
CA SER A 134 -1.23 6.26 0.07
C SER A 134 -2.38 7.18 0.51
N LEU A 135 -2.45 8.42 0.01
CA LEU A 135 -3.56 9.33 0.25
C LEU A 135 -4.87 8.77 -0.30
N VAL A 136 -4.87 8.26 -1.54
CA VAL A 136 -6.04 7.60 -2.12
C VAL A 136 -6.50 6.42 -1.27
N ARG A 137 -5.58 5.53 -0.85
CA ARG A 137 -5.91 4.39 0.00
C ARG A 137 -6.46 4.77 1.38
N ARG A 138 -5.93 5.82 1.98
CA ARG A 138 -6.45 6.32 3.28
C ARG A 138 -7.87 6.85 3.18
N ARG A 139 -8.20 7.45 2.05
CA ARG A 139 -9.55 7.96 1.79
C ARG A 139 -10.52 6.87 1.38
N LEU A 140 -10.05 5.98 0.54
CA LEU A 140 -10.83 4.89 0.00
C LEU A 140 -10.30 3.56 0.53
N ARG A 141 -10.78 3.19 1.71
CA ARG A 141 -10.40 1.95 2.40
C ARG A 141 -11.22 0.77 1.86
N ALA A 142 -10.98 0.42 0.61
CA ALA A 142 -11.67 -0.64 -0.08
C ALA A 142 -10.67 -1.72 -0.55
N PRO A 143 -10.94 -3.02 -0.28
CA PRO A 143 -10.12 -4.13 -0.78
C PRO A 143 -10.08 -4.19 -2.31
N GLU A 144 -11.14 -3.69 -2.94
CA GLU A 144 -11.31 -3.62 -4.38
C GLU A 144 -10.42 -2.54 -5.03
N LEU A 145 -9.82 -1.63 -4.25
CA LEU A 145 -8.95 -0.60 -4.79
C LEU A 145 -7.66 -1.22 -5.34
N LYS A 146 -7.55 -1.22 -6.66
CA LYS A 146 -6.37 -1.70 -7.39
C LYS A 146 -5.49 -0.53 -7.78
N VAL A 147 -4.20 -0.77 -7.71
CA VAL A 147 -3.15 0.16 -8.14
C VAL A 147 -2.22 -0.60 -9.07
N ARG A 148 -2.10 -0.16 -10.32
CA ARG A 148 -1.18 -0.72 -11.29
C ARG A 148 -0.15 0.32 -11.69
N GLN A 149 1.11 -0.07 -11.66
CA GLN A 149 2.22 0.81 -12.01
C GLN A 149 2.63 0.55 -13.45
N HIS A 150 2.79 1.64 -14.19
CA HIS A 150 3.38 1.70 -15.52
C HIS A 150 4.61 2.60 -15.47
N VAL A 151 5.47 2.47 -16.47
CA VAL A 151 6.63 3.36 -16.65
C VAL A 151 6.57 3.91 -18.06
N VAL A 152 6.53 5.23 -18.16
CA VAL A 152 6.39 5.93 -19.45
C VAL A 152 7.65 6.77 -19.73
N GLY A 153 8.05 6.80 -21.00
CA GLY A 153 9.25 7.50 -21.44
C GLY A 153 10.50 6.62 -21.43
N ARG A 154 11.20 6.56 -22.55
CA ARG A 154 12.41 5.74 -22.73
C ARG A 154 13.58 6.22 -21.88
N GLN A 155 13.72 7.54 -21.71
CA GLN A 155 14.82 8.17 -20.98
C GLN A 155 14.38 8.64 -19.61
N SER A 156 13.18 9.25 -19.47
CA SER A 156 12.69 9.77 -18.21
C SER A 156 12.26 8.67 -17.23
N LEU A 157 11.85 7.48 -17.75
CA LEU A 157 11.35 6.36 -16.94
C LEU A 157 10.33 6.81 -15.88
N THR A 158 9.41 7.67 -16.29
CA THR A 158 8.45 8.34 -15.41
C THR A 158 7.40 7.33 -14.91
N PRO A 159 7.27 7.12 -13.60
CA PRO A 159 6.26 6.22 -13.07
C PRO A 159 4.87 6.83 -13.21
N ALA A 160 3.92 6.05 -13.72
CA ALA A 160 2.50 6.36 -13.77
C ALA A 160 1.71 5.30 -13.00
N MET A 161 0.62 5.70 -12.33
CA MET A 161 -0.24 4.78 -11.59
C MET A 161 -1.67 4.84 -12.12
N VAL A 162 -2.19 3.68 -12.54
CA VAL A 162 -3.62 3.51 -12.84
C VAL A 162 -4.29 3.02 -11.55
N VAL A 163 -5.25 3.80 -11.06
CA VAL A 163 -5.97 3.51 -9.82
C VAL A 163 -7.45 3.35 -10.13
N TYR A 164 -8.04 2.23 -9.76
CA TYR A 164 -9.45 1.93 -10.02
C TYR A 164 -10.05 0.99 -8.98
N LEU A 165 -11.38 0.94 -8.92
CA LEU A 165 -12.11 -0.04 -8.10
C LEU A 165 -12.48 -1.26 -8.95
N ASP A 166 -11.94 -2.41 -8.57
CA ASP A 166 -12.28 -3.69 -9.18
C ASP A 166 -13.76 -4.03 -8.95
N GLY A 167 -14.44 -4.52 -9.97
CA GLY A 167 -15.89 -4.77 -9.91
C GLY A 167 -16.78 -3.54 -10.10
N ILE A 168 -16.22 -2.32 -10.13
CA ILE A 168 -16.95 -1.08 -10.44
C ILE A 168 -16.46 -0.48 -11.76
N ALA A 169 -15.15 -0.38 -11.93
CA ALA A 169 -14.57 0.09 -13.18
C ALA A 169 -14.82 -0.92 -14.29
N ASP A 170 -15.21 -0.43 -15.46
CA ASP A 170 -15.36 -1.26 -16.64
C ASP A 170 -14.02 -1.86 -17.05
N PRO A 171 -13.89 -3.21 -17.12
CA PRO A 171 -12.63 -3.88 -17.42
C PRO A 171 -12.04 -3.50 -18.78
N ASP A 172 -12.89 -3.26 -19.78
CA ASP A 172 -12.45 -2.88 -21.12
C ASP A 172 -11.86 -1.47 -21.13
N THR A 173 -12.42 -0.57 -20.32
CA THR A 173 -11.88 0.77 -20.13
C THR A 173 -10.52 0.73 -19.43
N VAL A 174 -10.39 -0.05 -18.36
CA VAL A 174 -9.10 -0.22 -17.66
C VAL A 174 -8.04 -0.77 -18.61
N LYS A 175 -8.36 -1.83 -19.33
CA LYS A 175 -7.45 -2.45 -20.31
C LYS A 175 -7.03 -1.46 -21.38
N ARG A 176 -7.96 -0.69 -21.94
CA ARG A 176 -7.68 0.31 -22.96
C ARG A 176 -6.73 1.40 -22.46
N VAL A 177 -6.90 1.86 -21.20
CA VAL A 177 -5.98 2.83 -20.58
C VAL A 177 -4.59 2.24 -20.42
N GLU A 178 -4.48 1.00 -19.93
CA GLU A 178 -3.21 0.31 -19.78
C GLU A 178 -2.51 0.12 -21.13
N GLU A 179 -3.22 -0.34 -22.15
CA GLU A 179 -2.68 -0.51 -23.52
C GLU A 179 -2.21 0.82 -24.13
N LYS A 180 -2.93 1.92 -23.88
CA LYS A 180 -2.50 3.26 -24.31
C LYS A 180 -1.22 3.70 -23.61
N LEU A 181 -1.12 3.51 -22.30
CA LEU A 181 0.09 3.85 -21.53
C LEU A 181 1.30 3.05 -22.01
N ASP A 182 1.12 1.75 -22.24
CA ASP A 182 2.19 0.85 -22.70
C ASP A 182 2.60 1.13 -24.16
N ALA A 183 1.71 1.72 -24.97
CA ALA A 183 1.98 2.08 -26.36
C ALA A 183 2.66 3.46 -26.51
N ILE A 184 2.80 4.24 -25.43
CA ILE A 184 3.46 5.54 -25.48
C ILE A 184 4.95 5.36 -25.77
N ASP A 185 5.39 5.84 -26.91
CA ASP A 185 6.76 5.75 -27.39
C ASP A 185 7.39 7.15 -27.52
N ILE A 186 7.81 7.71 -26.39
CA ILE A 186 8.45 9.03 -26.27
C ILE A 186 9.69 8.94 -25.38
N ASP A 187 10.58 9.90 -25.53
CA ASP A 187 11.81 9.92 -24.71
C ASP A 187 11.55 10.36 -23.27
N GLY A 188 10.65 11.30 -23.07
CA GLY A 188 10.36 11.82 -21.72
C GLY A 188 8.95 12.36 -21.56
N VAL A 189 8.45 12.28 -20.35
CA VAL A 189 7.19 12.89 -19.90
C VAL A 189 7.52 14.04 -18.97
N GLU A 190 7.20 15.27 -19.39
CA GLU A 190 7.52 16.48 -18.64
C GLU A 190 6.35 16.92 -17.73
N SER A 191 5.12 16.59 -18.12
CA SER A 191 3.92 16.99 -17.38
C SER A 191 2.79 15.98 -17.49
N ALA A 192 1.79 16.08 -16.61
CA ALA A 192 0.57 15.28 -16.70
C ALA A 192 -0.20 15.56 -17.99
N GLY A 193 -0.18 16.81 -18.50
CA GLY A 193 -0.83 17.19 -19.73
C GLY A 193 -0.29 16.45 -20.97
N ASN A 194 1.00 16.10 -20.99
CA ASN A 194 1.56 15.27 -22.06
C ASN A 194 0.93 13.87 -22.07
N LEU A 195 0.73 13.26 -20.89
CA LEU A 195 0.06 11.95 -20.81
C LEU A 195 -1.40 12.00 -21.22
N GLU A 196 -2.07 13.09 -20.89
CA GLU A 196 -3.48 13.32 -21.21
C GLU A 196 -3.73 13.31 -22.73
N GLU A 197 -2.86 13.93 -23.51
CA GLU A 197 -2.95 13.92 -24.98
C GLU A 197 -2.90 12.50 -25.56
N TYR A 198 -2.09 11.61 -24.97
CA TYR A 198 -1.99 10.21 -25.41
C TYR A 198 -3.16 9.35 -24.95
N LEU A 199 -3.74 9.66 -23.79
CA LEU A 199 -4.85 8.91 -23.23
C LEU A 199 -6.20 9.32 -23.84
N THR A 200 -6.33 10.58 -24.24
CA THR A 200 -7.56 11.10 -24.84
C THR A 200 -7.77 10.50 -26.21
N ASP A 201 -8.98 10.02 -26.49
CA ASP A 201 -9.36 9.62 -27.84
C ASP A 201 -9.53 10.88 -28.70
N ALA A 202 -8.98 10.87 -29.91
CA ALA A 202 -9.10 11.97 -30.84
C ALA A 202 -10.59 12.35 -31.03
N SER A 203 -11.00 13.42 -30.38
CA SER A 203 -12.35 13.93 -30.47
C SER A 203 -12.59 14.49 -31.88
N ARG A 204 -13.62 14.02 -32.56
CA ARG A 204 -14.07 14.58 -33.82
C ARG A 204 -14.82 15.91 -33.66
N THR A 205 -14.93 16.42 -32.47
CA THR A 205 -15.59 17.67 -32.17
C THR A 205 -14.59 18.84 -32.15
N PRO A 206 -14.92 20.00 -32.77
CA PRO A 206 -14.09 21.19 -32.69
C PRO A 206 -14.08 21.81 -31.27
N PHE A 207 -14.95 21.34 -30.39
CA PHE A 207 -15.06 21.76 -28.99
C PHE A 207 -14.95 20.53 -28.08
N PRO A 208 -13.74 19.99 -27.84
CA PRO A 208 -13.57 18.90 -26.90
C PRO A 208 -14.02 19.36 -25.50
N LEU A 209 -14.82 18.53 -24.85
CA LEU A 209 -15.06 18.72 -23.42
C LEU A 209 -13.70 18.62 -22.71
N MET A 210 -13.42 19.53 -21.80
CA MET A 210 -12.22 19.44 -20.97
C MET A 210 -12.22 18.07 -20.28
N PRO A 211 -11.09 17.34 -20.31
CA PRO A 211 -10.94 16.05 -19.67
C PRO A 211 -11.06 16.13 -18.17
#